data_773e946ca0e03f7a2a9eb9614ade6411
#
_entry.id   773e946ca0e03f7a2a9eb9614ade6411
#
_cell.length_a   1.000
_cell.length_b   1.000
_cell.length_c   1.000
_cell.angle_alpha   90.00
_cell.angle_beta   90.00
_cell.angle_gamma   90.00
#
_symmetry.space_group_name_H-M   'P 1'
#
loop_
_entity.id
_entity.type
_entity.pdbx_description
1 polymer ?
#
loop_
_entity_poly.entity_id
_entity_poly.type
_entity_poly.pdbx_seq_one_letter_code
_entity_poly.pdbx_strand_id
1 'polypeptide(L)'
;MRQLIQHLGSGRTELLDVPAPGPRRGRLLVRATRSLVSLGTERMLVEFGRGGWLSKARQQPEKFRAVLAKVRSEGLFATVAAVRSKLAQPIPLGYCHVGQVLDAGEVPGFAAGDRVVVKARAGFSLVVERRST
;
A
#
# COMPACT_ATOMS: atom_id res chain seq x y z
N MET A 1 -10.72 -12.84 -2.72
CA MET A 1 -9.29 -12.99 -3.04
C MET A 1 -8.48 -12.84 -1.76
N ARG A 2 -7.30 -13.50 -1.66
CA ARG A 2 -6.43 -13.35 -0.49
C ARG A 2 -5.52 -12.14 -0.61
N GLN A 3 -5.41 -11.35 0.45
CA GLN A 3 -4.58 -10.16 0.52
C GLN A 3 -3.75 -10.18 1.80
N LEU A 4 -2.44 -9.99 1.67
CA LEU A 4 -1.53 -9.84 2.79
C LEU A 4 -1.55 -8.39 3.27
N ILE A 5 -1.82 -8.18 4.55
CA ILE A 5 -1.89 -6.85 5.16
C ILE A 5 -0.97 -6.74 6.37
N GLN A 6 -0.47 -5.53 6.60
CA GLN A 6 0.37 -5.17 7.74
C GLN A 6 -0.34 -4.13 8.61
N HIS A 7 -0.49 -4.42 9.89
CA HIS A 7 -0.97 -3.48 10.90
C HIS A 7 0.20 -2.70 11.48
N LEU A 8 0.31 -1.42 11.14
CA LEU A 8 1.43 -0.59 11.61
C LEU A 8 1.36 -0.28 13.11
N GLY A 9 0.17 -0.30 13.70
CA GLY A 9 -0.02 -0.06 15.14
C GLY A 9 0.44 -1.23 16.01
N SER A 10 0.08 -2.45 15.63
CA SER A 10 0.37 -3.69 16.39
C SER A 10 1.58 -4.46 15.88
N GLY A 11 2.07 -4.15 14.67
CA GLY A 11 3.13 -4.92 14.01
C GLY A 11 2.68 -6.29 13.49
N ARG A 12 1.38 -6.59 13.55
CA ARG A 12 0.83 -7.88 13.09
C ARG A 12 0.70 -7.89 11.57
N THR A 13 1.14 -8.99 10.96
CA THR A 13 0.89 -9.29 9.55
C THR A 13 -0.14 -10.40 9.47
N GLU A 14 -1.14 -10.25 8.62
CA GLU A 14 -2.17 -11.29 8.44
C GLU A 14 -2.62 -11.41 6.99
N LEU A 15 -3.16 -12.57 6.66
CA LEU A 15 -3.74 -12.87 5.36
C LEU A 15 -5.26 -12.80 5.48
N LEU A 16 -5.87 -11.88 4.74
CA LEU A 16 -7.33 -11.70 4.73
C LEU A 16 -7.94 -12.20 3.44
N ASP A 17 -9.12 -12.78 3.56
CA ASP A 17 -10.02 -12.99 2.44
C ASP A 17 -10.88 -11.75 2.23
N VAL A 18 -10.67 -11.08 1.09
CA VAL A 18 -11.39 -9.88 0.71
C VAL A 18 -12.16 -10.10 -0.60
N PRO A 19 -13.27 -9.39 -0.82
CA PRO A 19 -13.98 -9.44 -2.10
C PRO A 19 -13.04 -9.11 -3.27
N ALA A 20 -13.18 -9.85 -4.37
CA ALA A 20 -12.47 -9.49 -5.60
C ALA A 20 -13.08 -8.22 -6.20
N PRO A 21 -12.26 -7.28 -6.72
CA PRO A 21 -12.79 -6.13 -7.43
C PRO A 21 -13.50 -6.56 -8.71
N GLY A 22 -14.57 -5.87 -9.05
CA GLY A 22 -15.26 -6.03 -10.33
C GLY A 22 -14.73 -5.10 -11.42
N PRO A 23 -15.10 -5.33 -12.68
CA PRO A 23 -14.79 -4.46 -13.81
C PRO A 23 -15.32 -3.03 -13.56
N ARG A 24 -14.55 -2.04 -14.01
CA ARG A 24 -14.96 -0.62 -13.94
C ARG A 24 -14.44 0.13 -15.15
N ARG A 25 -15.28 0.99 -15.71
CA ARG A 25 -14.87 1.90 -16.78
C ARG A 25 -13.68 2.76 -16.39
N GLY A 26 -12.72 2.93 -17.29
CA GLY A 26 -11.51 3.71 -17.06
C GLY A 26 -10.47 3.01 -16.15
N ARG A 27 -10.65 1.72 -15.84
CA ARG A 27 -9.72 0.95 -15.00
C ARG A 27 -9.49 -0.45 -15.56
N LEU A 28 -8.24 -0.88 -15.53
CA LEU A 28 -7.89 -2.26 -15.85
C LEU A 28 -8.19 -3.18 -14.66
N LEU A 29 -8.87 -4.27 -14.91
CA LEU A 29 -8.97 -5.38 -13.97
C LEU A 29 -7.87 -6.38 -14.31
N VAL A 30 -6.91 -6.58 -13.40
CA VAL A 30 -5.74 -7.42 -13.63
C VAL A 30 -5.72 -8.57 -12.62
N ARG A 31 -5.56 -9.79 -13.13
CA ARG A 31 -5.27 -10.97 -12.31
C ARG A 31 -3.77 -11.11 -12.13
N ALA A 32 -3.27 -10.90 -10.92
CA ALA A 32 -1.86 -11.09 -10.60
C ALA A 32 -1.46 -12.56 -10.76
N THR A 33 -0.36 -12.81 -11.46
CA THR A 33 0.23 -14.15 -11.66
C THR A 33 1.54 -14.32 -10.91
N ARG A 34 2.30 -13.26 -10.74
CA ARG A 34 3.56 -13.21 -9.99
C ARG A 34 3.67 -11.87 -9.28
N SER A 35 4.17 -11.88 -8.06
CA SER A 35 4.49 -10.66 -7.31
C SER A 35 6.00 -10.55 -7.13
N LEU A 36 6.51 -9.33 -7.23
CA LEU A 36 7.87 -8.99 -6.85
C LEU A 36 7.87 -8.52 -5.40
N VAL A 37 8.63 -9.20 -4.56
CA VAL A 37 8.84 -8.82 -3.17
C VAL A 37 10.16 -8.03 -3.08
N SER A 38 10.08 -6.79 -2.63
CA SER A 38 11.27 -6.00 -2.31
C SER A 38 11.60 -6.18 -0.84
N LEU A 39 12.64 -6.97 -0.58
CA LEU A 39 13.08 -7.26 0.79
C LEU A 39 13.34 -5.98 1.60
N GLY A 40 13.92 -4.94 0.98
CA GLY A 40 14.19 -3.67 1.66
C GLY A 40 12.93 -2.91 2.03
N THR A 41 12.01 -2.72 1.09
CA THR A 41 10.80 -1.91 1.31
C THR A 41 9.80 -2.61 2.21
N GLU A 42 9.54 -3.89 1.99
CA GLU A 42 8.56 -4.64 2.78
C GLU A 42 9.08 -4.93 4.19
N ARG A 43 10.38 -5.26 4.31
CA ARG A 43 11.04 -5.40 5.61
C ARG A 43 10.96 -4.10 6.42
N MET A 44 11.21 -2.95 5.78
CA MET A 44 11.08 -1.64 6.43
C MET A 44 9.67 -1.42 6.98
N LEU A 45 8.63 -1.77 6.24
CA LEU A 45 7.23 -1.64 6.69
C LEU A 45 6.92 -2.58 7.87
N VAL A 46 7.39 -3.82 7.81
CA VAL A 46 7.21 -4.79 8.90
C VAL A 46 7.98 -4.36 10.15
N GLU A 47 9.24 -3.96 10.01
CA GLU A 47 10.07 -3.47 11.12
C GLU A 47 9.50 -2.18 11.71
N PHE A 48 9.01 -1.26 10.88
CA PHE A 48 8.31 -0.07 11.34
C PHE A 48 7.05 -0.42 12.15
N GLY A 49 6.27 -1.40 11.69
CA GLY A 49 5.10 -1.90 12.43
C GLY A 49 5.46 -2.50 13.80
N ARG A 50 6.57 -3.25 13.86
CA ARG A 50 7.06 -3.88 15.09
C ARG A 50 7.82 -2.93 16.01
N GLY A 51 8.35 -1.83 15.49
CA GLY A 51 9.12 -0.84 16.25
C GLY A 51 8.28 -0.10 17.29
N GLY A 52 8.82 0.11 18.48
CA GLY A 52 8.23 0.98 19.49
C GLY A 52 8.22 2.46 19.03
N TRP A 53 7.55 3.34 19.80
CA TRP A 53 7.43 4.76 19.50
C TRP A 53 8.78 5.46 19.29
N LEU A 54 9.80 5.12 20.10
CA LEU A 54 11.15 5.66 19.99
C LEU A 54 11.84 5.23 18.68
N SER A 55 11.67 3.97 18.26
CA SER A 55 12.20 3.47 16.99
C SER A 55 11.52 4.15 15.79
N LYS A 56 10.19 4.35 15.87
CA LYS A 56 9.42 5.06 14.84
C LYS A 56 9.84 6.53 14.70
N ALA A 57 10.09 7.21 15.82
CA ALA A 57 10.57 8.58 15.83
C ALA A 57 11.99 8.74 15.22
N ARG A 58 12.90 7.78 15.50
CA ARG A 58 14.24 7.76 14.91
C ARG A 58 14.26 7.48 13.40
N GLN A 59 13.37 6.59 12.92
CA GLN A 59 13.31 6.25 11.50
C GLN A 59 12.72 7.37 10.64
N GLN A 60 11.86 8.23 11.21
CA GLN A 60 11.18 9.29 10.46
C GLN A 60 11.18 10.62 11.27
N PRO A 61 12.34 11.27 11.44
CA PRO A 61 12.47 12.47 12.26
C PRO A 61 11.61 13.64 11.75
N GLU A 62 11.43 13.75 10.45
CA GLU A 62 10.59 14.78 9.83
C GLU A 62 9.11 14.66 10.21
N LYS A 63 8.58 13.41 10.19
CA LYS A 63 7.20 13.17 10.62
C LYS A 63 7.02 13.37 12.10
N PHE A 64 8.05 13.09 12.90
CA PHE A 64 8.03 13.36 14.34
C PHE A 64 7.99 14.89 14.64
N ARG A 65 8.77 15.69 13.90
CA ARG A 65 8.69 17.15 13.97
C ARG A 65 7.31 17.69 13.58
N ALA A 66 6.71 17.13 12.52
CA ALA A 66 5.36 17.50 12.10
C ALA A 66 4.29 17.14 13.16
N VAL A 67 4.44 16.01 13.85
CA VAL A 67 3.57 15.62 14.98
C VAL A 67 3.75 16.60 16.14
N LEU A 68 4.98 16.98 16.49
CA LEU A 68 5.25 17.97 17.53
C LEU A 68 4.66 19.36 17.21
N ALA A 69 4.79 19.80 15.94
CA ALA A 69 4.18 21.04 15.50
C ALA A 69 2.64 20.97 15.59
N LYS A 70 2.05 19.83 15.24
CA LYS A 70 0.62 19.60 15.33
C LYS A 70 0.10 19.53 16.78
N VAL A 71 0.88 18.96 17.70
CA VAL A 71 0.58 19.01 19.13
C VAL A 71 0.51 20.45 19.62
N ARG A 72 1.38 21.33 19.11
CA ARG A 72 1.46 22.72 19.50
C ARG A 72 0.29 23.56 18.96
N SER A 73 -0.25 23.20 17.77
CA SER A 73 -1.35 23.92 17.11
C SER A 73 -2.74 23.38 17.45
N GLU A 74 -2.90 22.07 17.56
CA GLU A 74 -4.21 21.40 17.70
C GLU A 74 -4.41 20.73 19.07
N GLY A 75 -3.37 20.70 19.92
CA GLY A 75 -3.41 20.04 21.22
C GLY A 75 -3.00 18.57 21.19
N LEU A 76 -2.59 18.06 22.34
CA LEU A 76 -2.03 16.72 22.50
C LEU A 76 -3.07 15.63 22.19
N PHE A 77 -4.30 15.75 22.69
CA PHE A 77 -5.34 14.72 22.54
C PHE A 77 -5.77 14.54 21.09
N ALA A 78 -6.01 15.62 20.35
CA ALA A 78 -6.38 15.58 18.95
C ALA A 78 -5.27 14.96 18.09
N THR A 79 -4.03 15.32 18.36
CA THR A 79 -2.86 14.78 17.65
C THR A 79 -2.66 13.30 17.91
N VAL A 80 -2.77 12.85 19.17
CA VAL A 80 -2.65 11.43 19.52
C VAL A 80 -3.75 10.62 18.86
N ALA A 81 -4.99 11.10 18.86
CA ALA A 81 -6.11 10.44 18.19
C ALA A 81 -5.88 10.31 16.67
N ALA A 82 -5.41 11.36 16.01
CA ALA A 82 -5.10 11.34 14.57
C ALA A 82 -3.96 10.38 14.22
N VAL A 83 -2.90 10.32 15.03
CA VAL A 83 -1.78 9.38 14.84
C VAL A 83 -2.25 7.93 15.05
N ARG A 84 -3.03 7.67 16.11
CA ARG A 84 -3.59 6.34 16.35
C ARG A 84 -4.51 5.89 15.21
N SER A 85 -5.37 6.78 14.71
CA SER A 85 -6.25 6.49 13.57
C SER A 85 -5.44 6.11 12.32
N LYS A 86 -4.37 6.83 12.00
CA LYS A 86 -3.49 6.49 10.88
C LYS A 86 -2.75 5.15 11.06
N LEU A 87 -2.28 4.87 12.28
CA LEU A 87 -1.59 3.61 12.58
C LEU A 87 -2.56 2.42 12.67
N ALA A 88 -3.84 2.67 12.93
CA ALA A 88 -4.86 1.62 12.95
C ALA A 88 -5.26 1.14 11.55
N GLN A 89 -5.00 1.94 10.50
CA GLN A 89 -5.30 1.54 9.14
C GLN A 89 -4.32 0.46 8.68
N PRO A 90 -4.82 -0.72 8.28
CA PRO A 90 -3.97 -1.78 7.73
C PRO A 90 -3.46 -1.37 6.35
N ILE A 91 -2.22 -1.72 6.05
CA ILE A 91 -1.58 -1.44 4.76
C ILE A 91 -1.45 -2.76 3.99
N PRO A 92 -1.95 -2.83 2.75
CA PRO A 92 -1.69 -3.98 1.90
C PRO A 92 -0.21 -4.05 1.54
N LEU A 93 0.37 -5.24 1.66
CA LEU A 93 1.72 -5.53 1.20
C LEU A 93 1.70 -5.94 -0.28
N GLY A 94 2.84 -5.75 -0.95
CA GLY A 94 2.97 -6.01 -2.38
C GLY A 94 2.64 -4.77 -3.21
N TYR A 95 3.65 -4.19 -3.84
CA TYR A 95 3.50 -2.98 -4.63
C TYR A 95 3.83 -3.19 -6.11
N CYS A 96 4.36 -4.35 -6.48
CA CYS A 96 4.70 -4.69 -7.85
C CYS A 96 4.29 -6.11 -8.18
N HIS A 97 3.59 -6.29 -9.28
CA HIS A 97 3.22 -7.62 -9.77
C HIS A 97 3.13 -7.67 -11.29
N VAL A 98 3.27 -8.86 -11.84
CA VAL A 98 2.95 -9.16 -13.23
C VAL A 98 1.60 -9.85 -13.26
N GLY A 99 0.77 -9.50 -14.21
CA GLY A 99 -0.58 -10.06 -14.32
C GLY A 99 -1.10 -10.06 -15.74
N GLN A 100 -2.28 -10.59 -15.87
CA GLN A 100 -3.04 -10.63 -17.12
C GLN A 100 -4.29 -9.74 -16.96
N VAL A 101 -4.53 -8.90 -17.94
CA VAL A 101 -5.75 -8.06 -18.01
C VAL A 101 -6.95 -9.01 -18.20
N LEU A 102 -7.90 -8.95 -17.27
CA LEU A 102 -9.18 -9.63 -17.37
C LEU A 102 -10.22 -8.78 -18.07
N ASP A 103 -10.19 -7.48 -17.79
CA ASP A 103 -11.08 -6.49 -18.36
C ASP A 103 -10.31 -5.15 -18.53
N ALA A 104 -10.38 -4.57 -19.71
CA ALA A 104 -9.67 -3.34 -20.03
C ALA A 104 -10.41 -2.06 -19.61
N GLY A 105 -11.69 -2.14 -19.25
CA GLY A 105 -12.47 -1.00 -18.78
C GLY A 105 -12.50 0.20 -19.73
N GLU A 106 -12.39 -0.06 -21.03
CA GLU A 106 -12.27 0.96 -22.09
C GLU A 106 -10.98 1.82 -21.98
N VAL A 107 -9.93 1.33 -21.35
CA VAL A 107 -8.63 2.02 -21.28
C VAL A 107 -7.91 1.85 -22.62
N PRO A 108 -7.58 2.94 -23.33
CA PRO A 108 -6.90 2.83 -24.62
C PRO A 108 -5.56 2.12 -24.54
N GLY A 109 -5.23 1.32 -25.55
CA GLY A 109 -3.96 0.61 -25.64
C GLY A 109 -3.88 -0.70 -24.86
N PHE A 110 -4.96 -1.13 -24.22
CA PHE A 110 -5.05 -2.40 -23.49
C PHE A 110 -6.24 -3.23 -23.95
N ALA A 111 -6.06 -4.55 -23.94
CA ALA A 111 -7.10 -5.53 -24.23
C ALA A 111 -7.10 -6.66 -23.18
N ALA A 112 -8.24 -7.35 -23.06
CA ALA A 112 -8.31 -8.56 -22.26
C ALA A 112 -7.31 -9.59 -22.79
N GLY A 113 -6.59 -10.26 -21.90
CA GLY A 113 -5.52 -11.17 -22.25
C GLY A 113 -4.10 -10.57 -22.24
N ASP A 114 -3.97 -9.25 -22.31
CA ASP A 114 -2.65 -8.58 -22.26
C ASP A 114 -1.90 -8.92 -20.98
N ARG A 115 -0.57 -9.09 -21.11
CA ARG A 115 0.32 -9.22 -19.95
C ARG A 115 0.89 -7.86 -19.56
N VAL A 116 0.73 -7.52 -18.31
CA VAL A 116 1.08 -6.21 -17.78
C VAL A 116 1.94 -6.32 -16.53
N VAL A 117 2.80 -5.32 -16.34
CA VAL A 117 3.48 -5.07 -15.08
C VAL A 117 2.75 -3.94 -14.36
N VAL A 118 2.36 -4.18 -13.13
CA VAL A 118 1.66 -3.21 -12.29
C VAL A 118 2.54 -2.86 -11.11
N LYS A 119 2.81 -1.58 -10.92
CA LYS A 119 3.57 -1.07 -9.76
C LYS A 119 2.87 0.12 -9.13
N ALA A 120 2.91 0.21 -7.80
CA ALA A 120 2.46 1.40 -7.09
C ALA A 120 3.54 2.48 -7.15
N ARG A 121 3.15 3.73 -7.41
CA ARG A 121 4.00 4.91 -7.18
C ARG A 121 3.76 5.47 -5.78
N ALA A 122 4.74 6.21 -5.26
CA ALA A 122 4.56 7.02 -4.07
C ALA A 122 3.32 7.92 -4.27
N GLY A 123 2.32 7.82 -3.37
CA GLY A 123 1.04 8.52 -3.51
C GLY A 123 -0.13 7.65 -4.01
N PHE A 124 0.02 6.33 -4.04
CA PHE A 124 -1.04 5.35 -4.36
C PHE A 124 -1.55 5.34 -5.82
N SER A 125 -0.83 5.92 -6.76
CA SER A 125 -1.11 5.73 -8.18
C SER A 125 -0.54 4.40 -8.65
N LEU A 126 -1.39 3.51 -9.18
CA LEU A 126 -0.95 2.31 -9.88
C LEU A 126 -0.48 2.70 -11.29
N VAL A 127 0.71 2.30 -11.64
CA VAL A 127 1.23 2.41 -13.01
C VAL A 127 1.18 1.03 -13.64
N VAL A 128 0.53 0.96 -14.77
CA VAL A 128 0.43 -0.26 -15.56
C VAL A 128 1.27 -0.09 -16.81
N GLU A 129 2.21 -0.98 -17.02
CA GLU A 129 3.05 -1.01 -18.20
C GLU A 129 2.75 -2.30 -18.97
N ARG A 130 2.49 -2.18 -20.26
CA ARG A 130 2.34 -3.34 -21.15
C ARG A 130 3.71 -3.96 -21.39
N ARG A 131 3.81 -5.28 -21.22
CA ARG A 131 5.02 -6.00 -21.62
C ARG A 131 4.99 -6.18 -23.14
N SER A 132 5.87 -5.51 -23.87
CA SER A 132 6.19 -5.88 -25.25
C SER A 132 6.81 -7.28 -25.24
N THR A 133 6.27 -8.14 -26.05
CA THR A 133 6.84 -9.48 -26.33
C THR A 133 8.13 -9.34 -27.12
#